data_e23585668089d7b2c02f9fefa85afd61
#
_entry.id   e23585668089d7b2c02f9fefa85afd61
#
_cell.length_a   1.000
_cell.length_b   1.000
_cell.length_c   1.000
_cell.angle_alpha   90.00
_cell.angle_beta   90.00
_cell.angle_gamma   90.00
#
_symmetry.space_group_name_H-M   'P 1'
#
loop_
_entity.id
_entity.type
_entity.pdbx_description
1 polymer ?
#
loop_
_entity_poly.entity_id
_entity_poly.type
_entity_poly.pdbx_seq_one_letter_code
_entity_poly.pdbx_strand_id
1 'polypeptide(L)'
;FFWVARMMMMQLEVVGDIPFHTVYVHGLVRDEKGAKMSKSKGNVIDPLVLIDEFGADPLRFTLTSMAAMGRDPKLGPKHVEANRNFVTKIWNATRFAEMNGVRGGGDRPNPQHTVNRWIIGELARAAAATDDALTAYRFNDAATGLYAFVWGTVCDWYVEFAKPLFDGDYADETRATMGWVLDQCYALLHPIMPFVTEELWALTGDRQTMLVHGDWPELGSDLIDADADRQMNWVIQLIENI
;
A
#
# COMPACT_ATOMS: atom_id res chain seq x y z
N PHE A 1 12.27 -26.07 10.87
CA PHE A 1 13.54 -26.75 10.67
C PHE A 1 13.40 -27.93 9.70
N PHE A 2 12.56 -28.94 9.97
CA PHE A 2 12.45 -30.16 9.15
C PHE A 2 12.02 -29.90 7.68
N TRP A 3 11.18 -28.92 7.42
CA TRP A 3 10.80 -28.57 6.06
C TRP A 3 11.98 -28.04 5.25
N VAL A 4 12.72 -27.10 5.84
CA VAL A 4 13.92 -26.51 5.20
C VAL A 4 14.96 -27.60 4.96
N ALA A 5 15.25 -28.42 5.98
CA ALA A 5 16.23 -29.50 5.87
C ALA A 5 15.88 -30.50 4.76
N ARG A 6 14.63 -30.93 4.65
CA ARG A 6 14.18 -31.81 3.57
C ARG A 6 14.32 -31.21 2.19
N MET A 7 13.91 -29.94 2.02
CA MET A 7 14.06 -29.25 0.74
C MET A 7 15.51 -29.18 0.31
N MET A 8 16.41 -28.80 1.24
CA MET A 8 17.85 -28.72 0.95
C MET A 8 18.45 -30.06 0.57
N MET A 9 18.17 -31.10 1.37
CA MET A 9 18.73 -32.44 1.13
C MET A 9 18.26 -33.02 -0.21
N MET A 10 16.96 -32.93 -0.49
CA MET A 10 16.40 -33.47 -1.75
C MET A 10 16.90 -32.70 -2.96
N GLN A 11 16.95 -31.38 -2.88
CA GLN A 11 17.41 -30.54 -3.98
C GLN A 11 18.90 -30.78 -4.29
N LEU A 12 19.75 -30.81 -3.28
CA LEU A 12 21.17 -31.07 -3.43
C LEU A 12 21.44 -32.46 -4.05
N GLU A 13 20.71 -33.51 -3.60
CA GLU A 13 20.91 -34.86 -4.10
C GLU A 13 20.39 -35.04 -5.52
N VAL A 14 19.22 -34.47 -5.86
CA VAL A 14 18.53 -34.74 -7.14
C VAL A 14 18.96 -33.77 -8.23
N VAL A 15 19.17 -32.49 -7.89
CA VAL A 15 19.43 -31.41 -8.85
C VAL A 15 20.90 -30.96 -8.80
N GLY A 16 21.59 -31.13 -7.67
CA GLY A 16 22.98 -30.74 -7.48
C GLY A 16 23.17 -29.24 -7.20
N ASP A 17 22.08 -28.51 -6.88
CA ASP A 17 22.11 -27.07 -6.61
C ASP A 17 21.30 -26.76 -5.35
N ILE A 18 21.55 -25.58 -4.75
CA ILE A 18 20.81 -25.12 -3.55
C ILE A 18 19.42 -24.61 -3.95
N PRO A 19 18.36 -24.93 -3.16
CA PRO A 19 16.99 -24.55 -3.51
C PRO A 19 16.68 -23.06 -3.30
N PHE A 20 17.37 -22.43 -2.37
CA PHE A 20 17.14 -21.01 -2.00
C PHE A 20 18.33 -20.46 -1.22
N HIS A 21 18.55 -19.14 -1.33
CA HIS A 21 19.60 -18.45 -0.58
C HIS A 21 19.11 -17.83 0.71
N THR A 22 17.80 -17.63 0.84
CA THR A 22 17.18 -16.97 1.99
C THR A 22 16.06 -17.82 2.56
N VAL A 23 16.01 -17.92 3.88
CA VAL A 23 14.91 -18.55 4.64
C VAL A 23 14.27 -17.48 5.51
N TYR A 24 13.05 -17.10 5.18
CA TYR A 24 12.25 -16.19 5.99
C TYR A 24 11.35 -16.98 6.94
N VAL A 25 11.53 -16.79 8.26
CA VAL A 25 10.73 -17.45 9.28
C VAL A 25 9.71 -16.46 9.83
N HIS A 26 8.44 -16.73 9.57
CA HIS A 26 7.33 -15.91 10.05
C HIS A 26 6.62 -16.54 11.26
N GLY A 27 5.87 -15.70 12.00
CA GLY A 27 5.01 -16.14 13.11
C GLY A 27 3.81 -16.97 12.64
N LEU A 28 3.21 -17.72 13.55
CA LEU A 28 1.98 -18.47 13.32
C LEU A 28 0.78 -17.62 13.79
N VAL A 29 -0.26 -17.58 12.96
CA VAL A 29 -1.51 -16.88 13.30
C VAL A 29 -2.16 -17.56 14.50
N ARG A 30 -2.51 -16.75 15.50
CA ARG A 30 -3.23 -17.16 16.71
C ARG A 30 -4.62 -16.55 16.74
N ASP A 31 -5.51 -17.08 17.55
CA ASP A 31 -6.82 -16.47 17.78
C ASP A 31 -6.70 -15.14 18.53
N GLU A 32 -7.80 -14.41 18.68
CA GLU A 32 -7.82 -13.10 19.36
C GLU A 32 -7.27 -13.12 20.79
N LYS A 33 -7.42 -14.27 21.49
CA LYS A 33 -6.91 -14.48 22.84
C LYS A 33 -5.44 -14.88 22.88
N GLY A 34 -4.83 -15.08 21.71
CA GLY A 34 -3.43 -15.51 21.57
C GLY A 34 -3.25 -17.03 21.73
N ALA A 35 -4.32 -17.81 21.72
CA ALA A 35 -4.22 -19.26 21.78
C ALA A 35 -3.90 -19.84 20.38
N LYS A 36 -3.13 -20.93 20.37
CA LYS A 36 -2.87 -21.69 19.13
C LYS A 36 -4.19 -22.23 18.58
N MET A 37 -4.46 -21.98 17.32
CA MET A 37 -5.64 -22.49 16.63
C MET A 37 -5.54 -24.00 16.43
N SER A 38 -6.63 -24.72 16.72
CA SER A 38 -6.75 -26.14 16.42
C SER A 38 -8.21 -26.52 16.20
N LYS A 39 -8.44 -27.48 15.31
CA LYS A 39 -9.79 -28.02 15.05
C LYS A 39 -10.44 -28.57 16.29
N SER A 40 -9.66 -29.22 17.16
CA SER A 40 -10.14 -29.85 18.43
C SER A 40 -10.62 -28.79 19.45
N LYS A 41 -10.10 -27.57 19.41
CA LYS A 41 -10.51 -26.45 20.27
C LYS A 41 -11.65 -25.62 19.68
N GLY A 42 -11.98 -25.81 18.41
CA GLY A 42 -13.02 -25.05 17.72
C GLY A 42 -12.71 -23.56 17.53
N ASN A 43 -11.43 -23.16 17.66
CA ASN A 43 -10.99 -21.77 17.55
C ASN A 43 -10.25 -21.48 16.22
N VAL A 44 -10.44 -22.33 15.21
CA VAL A 44 -9.87 -22.09 13.88
C VAL A 44 -10.68 -21.01 13.18
N ILE A 45 -10.00 -19.97 12.72
CA ILE A 45 -10.58 -18.95 11.86
C ILE A 45 -10.39 -19.43 10.42
N ASP A 46 -11.50 -19.65 9.73
CA ASP A 46 -11.47 -19.98 8.30
C ASP A 46 -11.23 -18.68 7.50
N PRO A 47 -10.14 -18.58 6.75
CA PRO A 47 -9.87 -17.38 5.95
C PRO A 47 -10.93 -17.13 4.88
N LEU A 48 -11.60 -18.17 4.37
CA LEU A 48 -12.65 -18.01 3.36
C LEU A 48 -13.87 -17.26 3.92
N VAL A 49 -14.24 -17.54 5.18
CA VAL A 49 -15.33 -16.80 5.86
C VAL A 49 -14.98 -15.31 5.99
N LEU A 50 -13.74 -14.99 6.35
CA LEU A 50 -13.30 -13.60 6.43
C LEU A 50 -13.23 -12.92 5.04
N ILE A 51 -12.87 -13.67 4.01
CA ILE A 51 -12.86 -13.17 2.62
C ILE A 51 -14.28 -12.89 2.14
N ASP A 52 -15.24 -13.77 2.42
CA ASP A 52 -16.63 -13.60 2.03
C ASP A 52 -17.28 -12.40 2.74
N GLU A 53 -16.91 -12.14 4.00
CA GLU A 53 -17.48 -11.05 4.80
C GLU A 53 -16.81 -9.69 4.54
N PHE A 54 -15.49 -9.66 4.44
CA PHE A 54 -14.70 -8.42 4.41
C PHE A 54 -13.95 -8.17 3.09
N GLY A 55 -13.75 -9.19 2.28
CA GLY A 55 -12.93 -9.17 1.07
C GLY A 55 -11.51 -9.71 1.29
N ALA A 56 -10.87 -10.11 0.19
CA ALA A 56 -9.53 -10.69 0.21
C ALA A 56 -8.44 -9.67 0.57
N ASP A 57 -8.49 -8.46 0.02
CA ASP A 57 -7.48 -7.42 0.25
C ASP A 57 -7.41 -6.95 1.71
N PRO A 58 -8.53 -6.72 2.43
CA PRO A 58 -8.51 -6.43 3.85
C PRO A 58 -7.83 -7.53 4.68
N LEU A 59 -8.08 -8.80 4.38
CA LEU A 59 -7.43 -9.91 5.06
C LEU A 59 -5.93 -9.94 4.77
N ARG A 60 -5.52 -9.83 3.50
CA ARG A 60 -4.11 -9.79 3.07
C ARG A 60 -3.36 -8.64 3.74
N PHE A 61 -3.95 -7.44 3.71
CA PHE A 61 -3.36 -6.27 4.34
C PHE A 61 -3.22 -6.45 5.86
N THR A 62 -4.26 -6.99 6.52
CA THR A 62 -4.24 -7.27 7.95
C THR A 62 -3.08 -8.21 8.31
N LEU A 63 -2.96 -9.34 7.60
CA LEU A 63 -1.90 -10.30 7.86
C LEU A 63 -0.51 -9.71 7.61
N THR A 64 -0.34 -8.92 6.54
CA THR A 64 0.94 -8.27 6.23
C THR A 64 1.32 -7.24 7.29
N SER A 65 0.39 -6.38 7.70
CA SER A 65 0.63 -5.36 8.73
C SER A 65 0.95 -5.94 10.11
N MET A 66 0.49 -7.17 10.38
CA MET A 66 0.76 -7.90 11.63
C MET A 66 2.00 -8.80 11.56
N ALA A 67 2.63 -8.96 10.39
CA ALA A 67 3.74 -9.88 10.14
C ALA A 67 5.08 -9.34 10.70
N ALA A 68 5.11 -8.93 11.96
CA ALA A 68 6.35 -8.54 12.61
C ALA A 68 7.23 -9.76 12.89
N MET A 69 8.55 -9.62 12.63
CA MET A 69 9.50 -10.71 12.88
C MET A 69 9.49 -11.15 14.35
N GLY A 70 9.48 -12.46 14.58
CA GLY A 70 9.54 -13.05 15.92
C GLY A 70 8.27 -12.92 16.76
N ARG A 71 7.15 -12.49 16.17
CA ARG A 71 5.85 -12.38 16.86
C ARG A 71 4.76 -13.18 16.12
N ASP A 72 3.95 -13.89 16.91
CA ASP A 72 2.76 -14.54 16.39
C ASP A 72 1.62 -13.52 16.30
N PRO A 73 1.03 -13.26 15.12
CA PRO A 73 -0.08 -12.32 14.98
C PRO A 73 -1.35 -12.89 15.60
N LYS A 74 -2.08 -12.04 16.34
CA LYS A 74 -3.39 -12.35 16.90
C LYS A 74 -4.47 -11.85 15.96
N LEU A 75 -5.10 -12.75 15.23
CA LEU A 75 -6.11 -12.41 14.23
C LEU A 75 -7.52 -12.48 14.84
N GLY A 76 -8.32 -11.48 14.55
CA GLY A 76 -9.75 -11.46 14.81
C GLY A 76 -10.51 -10.66 13.75
N PRO A 77 -11.83 -10.88 13.58
CA PRO A 77 -12.65 -10.22 12.56
C PRO A 77 -12.53 -8.69 12.57
N LYS A 78 -12.44 -8.08 13.76
CA LYS A 78 -12.33 -6.61 13.92
C LYS A 78 -11.08 -6.02 13.27
N HIS A 79 -9.97 -6.76 13.22
CA HIS A 79 -8.75 -6.29 12.56
C HIS A 79 -8.94 -6.24 11.04
N VAL A 80 -9.65 -7.23 10.49
CA VAL A 80 -9.95 -7.29 9.05
C VAL A 80 -10.97 -6.23 8.66
N GLU A 81 -12.00 -6.04 9.49
CA GLU A 81 -13.00 -4.98 9.32
C GLU A 81 -12.38 -3.58 9.28
N ALA A 82 -11.45 -3.27 10.18
CA ALA A 82 -10.73 -2.00 10.18
C ALA A 82 -10.00 -1.75 8.86
N ASN A 83 -9.36 -2.78 8.31
CA ASN A 83 -8.64 -2.67 7.04
C ASN A 83 -9.58 -2.67 5.82
N ARG A 84 -10.83 -3.17 5.92
CA ARG A 84 -11.85 -2.94 4.91
C ARG A 84 -12.14 -1.45 4.72
N ASN A 85 -12.12 -0.68 5.80
CA ASN A 85 -12.30 0.77 5.73
C ASN A 85 -11.18 1.45 4.93
N PHE A 86 -9.96 0.92 4.97
CA PHE A 86 -8.86 1.40 4.14
C PHE A 86 -9.13 1.17 2.65
N VAL A 87 -9.57 -0.02 2.26
CA VAL A 87 -10.00 -0.31 0.88
C VAL A 87 -11.09 0.66 0.43
N THR A 88 -12.11 0.86 1.26
CA THR A 88 -13.20 1.80 0.99
C THR A 88 -12.70 3.25 0.84
N LYS A 89 -11.73 3.66 1.66
CA LYS A 89 -11.13 5.00 1.61
C LYS A 89 -10.42 5.24 0.27
N ILE A 90 -9.60 4.30 -0.18
CA ILE A 90 -8.91 4.37 -1.47
C ILE A 90 -9.93 4.42 -2.62
N TRP A 91 -10.93 3.55 -2.58
CA TRP A 91 -12.00 3.53 -3.56
C TRP A 91 -12.71 4.88 -3.68
N ASN A 92 -13.08 5.47 -2.54
CA ASN A 92 -13.77 6.76 -2.51
C ASN A 92 -12.88 7.91 -2.99
N ALA A 93 -11.59 7.90 -2.65
CA ALA A 93 -10.64 8.90 -3.14
C ALA A 93 -10.48 8.82 -4.66
N THR A 94 -10.41 7.60 -5.22
CA THR A 94 -10.38 7.40 -6.67
C THR A 94 -11.66 7.88 -7.35
N ARG A 95 -12.83 7.53 -6.79
CA ARG A 95 -14.12 8.01 -7.32
C ARG A 95 -14.22 9.53 -7.30
N PHE A 96 -13.77 10.17 -6.23
CA PHE A 96 -13.67 11.63 -6.16
C PHE A 96 -12.77 12.19 -7.27
N ALA A 97 -11.60 11.59 -7.49
CA ALA A 97 -10.68 11.99 -8.54
C ALA A 97 -11.33 11.88 -9.93
N GLU A 98 -11.98 10.76 -10.25
CA GLU A 98 -12.71 10.57 -11.52
C GLU A 98 -13.81 11.63 -11.75
N MET A 99 -14.58 11.95 -10.70
CA MET A 99 -15.64 12.98 -10.76
C MET A 99 -15.08 14.38 -11.07
N ASN A 100 -13.80 14.64 -10.76
CA ASN A 100 -13.09 15.87 -11.07
C ASN A 100 -12.28 15.79 -12.37
N GLY A 101 -12.52 14.77 -13.20
CA GLY A 101 -11.88 14.60 -14.50
C GLY A 101 -10.44 14.09 -14.45
N VAL A 102 -10.01 13.55 -13.31
CA VAL A 102 -8.68 12.93 -13.17
C VAL A 102 -8.64 11.61 -13.94
N ARG A 103 -7.54 11.39 -14.66
CA ARG A 103 -7.25 10.16 -15.39
C ARG A 103 -5.84 9.68 -15.05
N GLY A 104 -5.69 8.37 -14.93
CA GLY A 104 -4.40 7.72 -14.81
C GLY A 104 -3.77 7.39 -16.17
N GLY A 105 -2.57 6.83 -16.14
CA GLY A 105 -1.81 6.43 -17.35
C GLY A 105 -1.02 7.55 -17.99
N GLY A 106 -0.98 8.73 -17.39
CA GLY A 106 -0.16 9.83 -17.85
C GLY A 106 1.31 9.72 -17.43
N ASP A 107 2.17 10.44 -18.14
CA ASP A 107 3.58 10.61 -17.79
C ASP A 107 3.75 11.32 -16.44
N ARG A 108 4.94 11.20 -15.85
CA ARG A 108 5.29 11.91 -14.63
C ARG A 108 5.12 13.43 -14.83
N PRO A 109 4.27 14.08 -14.03
CA PRO A 109 4.06 15.53 -14.15
C PRO A 109 5.26 16.32 -13.63
N ASN A 110 5.38 17.57 -14.11
CA ASN A 110 6.34 18.55 -13.58
C ASN A 110 5.58 19.80 -13.09
N PRO A 111 4.93 19.73 -11.93
CA PRO A 111 4.03 20.74 -11.45
C PRO A 111 4.72 22.01 -10.96
N GLN A 112 4.00 23.13 -11.03
CA GLN A 112 4.44 24.44 -10.52
C GLN A 112 3.81 24.75 -9.16
N HIS A 113 2.59 24.29 -8.91
CA HIS A 113 1.89 24.57 -7.66
C HIS A 113 2.49 23.80 -6.48
N THR A 114 2.66 24.49 -5.34
CA THR A 114 3.30 23.95 -4.12
C THR A 114 2.67 22.63 -3.63
N VAL A 115 1.34 22.52 -3.62
CA VAL A 115 0.61 21.32 -3.19
C VAL A 115 0.97 20.13 -4.07
N ASN A 116 1.04 20.32 -5.38
CA ASN A 116 1.36 19.26 -6.32
C ASN A 116 2.84 18.84 -6.25
N ARG A 117 3.76 19.76 -6.04
CA ARG A 117 5.18 19.46 -5.81
C ARG A 117 5.41 18.70 -4.50
N TRP A 118 4.73 19.14 -3.44
CA TRP A 118 4.79 18.50 -2.13
C TRP A 118 4.35 17.03 -2.17
N ILE A 119 3.20 16.72 -2.77
CA ILE A 119 2.71 15.33 -2.78
C ILE A 119 3.62 14.39 -3.57
N ILE A 120 4.27 14.87 -4.63
CA ILE A 120 5.26 14.07 -5.37
C ILE A 120 6.47 13.76 -4.48
N GLY A 121 6.95 14.72 -3.69
CA GLY A 121 8.02 14.51 -2.73
C GLY A 121 7.65 13.51 -1.62
N GLU A 122 6.43 13.60 -1.07
CA GLU A 122 5.91 12.66 -0.08
C GLU A 122 5.80 11.24 -0.66
N LEU A 123 5.33 11.12 -1.89
CA LEU A 123 5.27 9.84 -2.60
C LEU A 123 6.67 9.24 -2.79
N ALA A 124 7.66 10.03 -3.18
CA ALA A 124 9.03 9.55 -3.35
C ALA A 124 9.62 9.01 -2.02
N ARG A 125 9.33 9.68 -0.90
CA ARG A 125 9.72 9.18 0.44
C ARG A 125 9.02 7.88 0.80
N ALA A 126 7.72 7.79 0.53
CA ALA A 126 6.93 6.60 0.81
C ALA A 126 7.42 5.39 -0.02
N ALA A 127 7.74 5.60 -1.31
CA ALA A 127 8.31 4.57 -2.16
C ALA A 127 9.66 4.08 -1.65
N ALA A 128 10.60 4.99 -1.36
CA ALA A 128 11.91 4.64 -0.82
C ALA A 128 11.82 3.89 0.52
N ALA A 129 10.96 4.33 1.43
CA ALA A 129 10.74 3.65 2.72
C ALA A 129 10.12 2.25 2.53
N THR A 130 9.26 2.09 1.53
CA THR A 130 8.66 0.79 1.18
C THR A 130 9.74 -0.16 0.62
N ASP A 131 10.61 0.30 -0.27
CA ASP A 131 11.71 -0.47 -0.83
C ASP A 131 12.69 -0.94 0.25
N ASP A 132 13.07 -0.04 1.15
CA ASP A 132 13.94 -0.35 2.29
C ASP A 132 13.30 -1.40 3.22
N ALA A 133 12.01 -1.30 3.47
CA ALA A 133 11.28 -2.24 4.31
C ALA A 133 11.16 -3.61 3.64
N LEU A 134 10.83 -3.67 2.35
CA LEU A 134 10.72 -4.93 1.58
C LEU A 134 12.08 -5.61 1.44
N THR A 135 13.14 -4.86 1.13
CA THR A 135 14.51 -5.37 1.03
C THR A 135 14.99 -5.97 2.36
N ALA A 136 14.58 -5.38 3.48
CA ALA A 136 14.90 -5.87 4.83
C ALA A 136 13.91 -6.93 5.35
N TYR A 137 12.97 -7.40 4.53
CA TYR A 137 11.90 -8.33 4.92
C TYR A 137 11.00 -7.82 6.07
N ARG A 138 10.88 -6.50 6.24
CA ARG A 138 10.01 -5.87 7.24
C ARG A 138 8.64 -5.55 6.62
N PHE A 139 7.89 -6.59 6.29
CA PHE A 139 6.61 -6.47 5.58
C PHE A 139 5.56 -5.66 6.35
N ASN A 140 5.56 -5.75 7.68
CA ASN A 140 4.70 -4.93 8.53
C ASN A 140 5.00 -3.43 8.40
N ASP A 141 6.28 -3.05 8.31
CA ASP A 141 6.69 -1.65 8.16
C ASP A 141 6.29 -1.12 6.78
N ALA A 142 6.47 -1.92 5.71
CA ALA A 142 5.99 -1.58 4.38
C ALA A 142 4.47 -1.33 4.36
N ALA A 143 3.68 -2.26 4.91
CA ALA A 143 2.23 -2.12 4.96
C ALA A 143 1.78 -0.90 5.78
N THR A 144 2.33 -0.70 6.97
CA THR A 144 1.94 0.43 7.84
C THR A 144 2.42 1.77 7.31
N GLY A 145 3.58 1.83 6.67
CA GLY A 145 4.08 3.03 5.98
C GLY A 145 3.19 3.43 4.81
N LEU A 146 2.82 2.47 3.96
CA LEU A 146 1.87 2.70 2.87
C LEU A 146 0.49 3.12 3.37
N TYR A 147 0.00 2.52 4.45
CA TYR A 147 -1.24 2.95 5.08
C TYR A 147 -1.17 4.41 5.52
N ALA A 148 -0.12 4.79 6.25
CA ALA A 148 0.05 6.16 6.75
C ALA A 148 0.14 7.17 5.59
N PHE A 149 0.87 6.84 4.53
CA PHE A 149 0.98 7.69 3.36
C PHE A 149 -0.34 7.80 2.60
N VAL A 150 -0.96 6.69 2.21
CA VAL A 150 -2.15 6.71 1.35
C VAL A 150 -3.36 7.24 2.11
N TRP A 151 -3.61 6.79 3.34
CA TRP A 151 -4.72 7.30 4.13
C TRP A 151 -4.47 8.73 4.61
N GLY A 152 -3.38 8.94 5.35
CA GLY A 152 -3.10 10.21 6.02
C GLY A 152 -2.68 11.30 5.03
N THR A 153 -1.64 11.04 4.21
CA THR A 153 -1.09 12.09 3.35
C THR A 153 -1.93 12.31 2.09
N VAL A 154 -2.26 11.21 1.37
CA VAL A 154 -3.00 11.35 0.10
C VAL A 154 -4.47 11.66 0.34
N CYS A 155 -5.18 10.80 1.11
CA CYS A 155 -6.64 10.94 1.23
C CYS A 155 -7.07 12.06 2.17
N ASP A 156 -6.37 12.25 3.31
CA ASP A 156 -6.81 13.24 4.31
C ASP A 156 -6.27 14.64 4.04
N TRP A 157 -5.08 14.77 3.42
CA TRP A 157 -4.49 16.07 3.14
C TRP A 157 -4.50 16.44 1.66
N TYR A 158 -3.85 15.64 0.80
CA TYR A 158 -3.68 16.04 -0.59
C TYR A 158 -5.01 16.19 -1.33
N VAL A 159 -5.94 15.25 -1.15
CA VAL A 159 -7.28 15.33 -1.76
C VAL A 159 -7.99 16.61 -1.33
N GLU A 160 -7.93 16.99 -0.04
CA GLU A 160 -8.57 18.20 0.47
C GLU A 160 -7.91 19.48 -0.09
N PHE A 161 -6.58 19.54 -0.14
CA PHE A 161 -5.87 20.67 -0.71
C PHE A 161 -6.05 20.81 -2.23
N ALA A 162 -6.29 19.70 -2.93
CA ALA A 162 -6.53 19.68 -4.37
C ALA A 162 -7.93 20.20 -4.77
N LYS A 163 -8.94 20.09 -3.88
CA LYS A 163 -10.32 20.49 -4.18
C LYS A 163 -10.42 21.89 -4.81
N PRO A 164 -9.90 22.96 -4.19
CA PRO A 164 -10.00 24.30 -4.76
C PRO A 164 -9.16 24.48 -6.03
N LEU A 165 -8.20 23.59 -6.31
CA LEU A 165 -7.32 23.72 -7.46
C LEU A 165 -7.95 23.17 -8.75
N PHE A 166 -8.99 22.35 -8.67
CA PHE A 166 -9.67 21.80 -9.85
C PHE A 166 -10.44 22.82 -10.68
N ASP A 167 -10.77 23.98 -10.10
CA ASP A 167 -11.51 25.05 -10.76
C ASP A 167 -10.63 26.28 -11.10
N GLY A 168 -9.31 26.22 -10.84
CA GLY A 168 -8.38 27.33 -11.00
C GLY A 168 -7.37 27.14 -12.14
N ASP A 169 -6.39 28.05 -12.19
CA ASP A 169 -5.31 28.06 -13.20
C ASP A 169 -4.43 26.81 -13.19
N TYR A 170 -4.44 26.06 -12.08
CA TYR A 170 -3.66 24.83 -11.90
C TYR A 170 -4.51 23.54 -12.06
N ALA A 171 -5.71 23.65 -12.64
CA ALA A 171 -6.65 22.53 -12.73
C ALA A 171 -6.08 21.33 -13.50
N ASP A 172 -5.52 21.58 -14.69
CA ASP A 172 -4.97 20.51 -15.52
C ASP A 172 -3.71 19.87 -14.91
N GLU A 173 -2.84 20.72 -14.33
CA GLU A 173 -1.67 20.25 -13.58
C GLU A 173 -2.08 19.37 -12.39
N THR A 174 -3.10 19.80 -11.63
CA THR A 174 -3.59 19.05 -10.46
C THR A 174 -4.23 17.74 -10.86
N ARG A 175 -5.00 17.70 -11.97
CA ARG A 175 -5.55 16.46 -12.53
C ARG A 175 -4.45 15.49 -12.94
N ALA A 176 -3.45 15.97 -13.67
CA ALA A 176 -2.32 15.15 -14.08
C ALA A 176 -1.53 14.61 -12.88
N THR A 177 -1.26 15.48 -11.90
CA THR A 177 -0.53 15.08 -10.67
C THR A 177 -1.31 14.05 -9.85
N MET A 178 -2.60 14.28 -9.61
CA MET A 178 -3.43 13.35 -8.84
C MET A 178 -3.56 12.00 -9.55
N GLY A 179 -3.75 11.98 -10.86
CA GLY A 179 -3.83 10.74 -11.63
C GLY A 179 -2.53 9.93 -11.53
N TRP A 180 -1.40 10.58 -11.70
CA TRP A 180 -0.10 9.93 -11.59
C TRP A 180 0.20 9.45 -10.16
N VAL A 181 -0.09 10.26 -9.13
CA VAL A 181 0.09 9.88 -7.72
C VAL A 181 -0.75 8.66 -7.35
N LEU A 182 -2.03 8.62 -7.78
CA LEU A 182 -2.90 7.47 -7.54
C LEU A 182 -2.39 6.22 -8.23
N ASP A 183 -1.89 6.31 -9.46
CA ASP A 183 -1.28 5.19 -10.17
C ASP A 183 -0.08 4.61 -9.41
N GLN A 184 0.80 5.47 -8.87
CA GLN A 184 1.92 5.03 -8.04
C GLN A 184 1.44 4.38 -6.72
N CYS A 185 0.39 4.93 -6.10
CA CYS A 185 -0.22 4.32 -4.91
C CYS A 185 -0.75 2.91 -5.19
N TYR A 186 -1.41 2.72 -6.35
CA TYR A 186 -1.88 1.38 -6.73
C TYR A 186 -0.72 0.42 -6.93
N ALA A 187 0.34 0.84 -7.63
CA ALA A 187 1.51 0.01 -7.86
C ALA A 187 2.22 -0.39 -6.55
N LEU A 188 2.42 0.56 -5.63
CA LEU A 188 3.05 0.29 -4.32
C LEU A 188 2.20 -0.62 -3.44
N LEU A 189 0.87 -0.51 -3.48
CA LEU A 189 -0.04 -1.34 -2.70
C LEU A 189 -0.30 -2.71 -3.34
N HIS A 190 -0.10 -2.86 -4.64
CA HIS A 190 -0.50 -4.04 -5.41
C HIS A 190 0.03 -5.38 -4.86
N PRO A 191 1.28 -5.50 -4.40
CA PRO A 191 1.77 -6.76 -3.82
C PRO A 191 0.97 -7.22 -2.58
N ILE A 192 0.39 -6.28 -1.84
CA ILE A 192 -0.37 -6.53 -0.61
C ILE A 192 -1.87 -6.64 -0.93
N MET A 193 -2.40 -5.74 -1.74
CA MET A 193 -3.84 -5.57 -2.04
C MET A 193 -4.11 -5.65 -3.56
N PRO A 194 -3.87 -6.81 -4.19
CA PRO A 194 -3.88 -6.92 -5.66
C PRO A 194 -5.25 -6.69 -6.30
N PHE A 195 -6.35 -7.04 -5.63
CA PHE A 195 -7.66 -7.03 -6.28
C PHE A 195 -8.22 -5.61 -6.44
N VAL A 196 -8.24 -4.83 -5.36
CA VAL A 196 -8.74 -3.44 -5.43
C VAL A 196 -7.82 -2.56 -6.28
N THR A 197 -6.51 -2.75 -6.20
CA THR A 197 -5.57 -1.94 -6.98
C THR A 197 -5.64 -2.25 -8.47
N GLU A 198 -5.84 -3.52 -8.86
CA GLU A 198 -6.06 -3.90 -10.25
C GLU A 198 -7.37 -3.30 -10.79
N GLU A 199 -8.44 -3.39 -10.02
CA GLU A 199 -9.74 -2.81 -10.40
C GLU A 199 -9.65 -1.30 -10.58
N LEU A 200 -9.06 -0.58 -9.63
CA LEU A 200 -8.88 0.87 -9.71
C LEU A 200 -7.95 1.28 -10.85
N TRP A 201 -6.90 0.52 -11.10
CA TRP A 201 -6.03 0.71 -12.26
C TRP A 201 -6.80 0.62 -13.58
N ALA A 202 -7.62 -0.41 -13.74
CA ALA A 202 -8.41 -0.60 -14.95
C ALA A 202 -9.48 0.48 -15.14
N LEU A 203 -10.11 0.94 -14.04
CA LEU A 203 -11.18 1.96 -14.10
C LEU A 203 -10.66 3.37 -14.43
N THR A 204 -9.47 3.73 -13.97
CA THR A 204 -8.99 5.12 -14.02
C THR A 204 -8.31 5.54 -15.31
N GLY A 205 -8.01 4.61 -16.22
CA GLY A 205 -7.33 4.97 -17.49
C GLY A 205 -7.40 3.87 -18.53
N ASP A 206 -7.05 4.23 -19.77
CA ASP A 206 -6.89 3.28 -20.86
C ASP A 206 -5.58 2.52 -20.69
N ARG A 207 -5.66 1.29 -20.16
CA ARG A 207 -4.51 0.48 -19.81
C ARG A 207 -4.20 -0.54 -20.92
N GLN A 208 -2.93 -0.64 -21.29
CA GLN A 208 -2.47 -1.65 -22.25
C GLN A 208 -2.25 -3.02 -21.58
N THR A 209 -1.99 -3.01 -20.27
CA THR A 209 -1.69 -4.20 -19.48
C THR A 209 -2.33 -4.13 -18.10
N MET A 210 -2.49 -5.28 -17.47
CA MET A 210 -2.85 -5.36 -16.06
C MET A 210 -1.73 -4.78 -15.18
N LEU A 211 -2.08 -4.24 -14.01
CA LEU A 211 -1.11 -3.68 -13.08
C LEU A 211 -0.06 -4.71 -12.62
N VAL A 212 -0.45 -5.97 -12.48
CA VAL A 212 0.46 -7.07 -12.12
C VAL A 212 1.65 -7.24 -13.09
N HIS A 213 1.53 -6.74 -14.31
CA HIS A 213 2.60 -6.72 -15.32
C HIS A 213 3.29 -5.34 -15.44
N GLY A 214 2.87 -4.38 -14.64
CA GLY A 214 3.48 -3.05 -14.59
C GLY A 214 4.83 -3.04 -13.88
N ASP A 215 5.61 -2.00 -14.16
CA ASP A 215 6.88 -1.79 -13.49
C ASP A 215 6.69 -1.31 -12.05
N TRP A 216 7.64 -1.69 -11.18
CA TRP A 216 7.69 -1.16 -9.83
C TRP A 216 8.10 0.33 -9.84
N PRO A 217 7.48 1.19 -9.00
CA PRO A 217 7.78 2.62 -8.98
C PRO A 217 9.24 2.91 -8.59
N GLU A 218 10.02 3.49 -9.50
CA GLU A 218 11.38 3.97 -9.23
C GLU A 218 11.36 5.49 -9.09
N LEU A 219 11.31 5.99 -7.85
CA LEU A 219 11.17 7.39 -7.52
C LEU A 219 12.41 7.91 -6.77
N GLY A 220 13.18 8.76 -7.43
CA GLY A 220 14.41 9.32 -6.89
C GLY A 220 14.16 10.46 -5.88
N SER A 221 15.17 10.74 -5.04
CA SER A 221 15.16 11.84 -4.08
C SER A 221 15.18 13.23 -4.75
N ASP A 222 15.48 13.30 -6.04
CA ASP A 222 15.39 14.51 -6.88
C ASP A 222 13.96 15.07 -6.98
N LEU A 223 12.95 14.24 -6.67
CA LEU A 223 11.55 14.62 -6.64
C LEU A 223 11.14 15.38 -5.37
N ILE A 224 12.01 15.42 -4.36
CA ILE A 224 11.73 16.05 -3.08
C ILE A 224 12.03 17.55 -3.17
N ASP A 225 10.99 18.36 -3.01
CA ASP A 225 11.08 19.82 -2.98
C ASP A 225 11.03 20.33 -1.53
N ALA A 226 12.19 20.72 -0.99
CA ALA A 226 12.32 21.17 0.39
C ALA A 226 11.53 22.46 0.70
N ASP A 227 11.29 23.30 -0.30
CA ASP A 227 10.51 24.53 -0.13
C ASP A 227 9.02 24.23 -0.08
N ALA A 228 8.54 23.33 -0.94
CA ALA A 228 7.17 22.84 -0.90
C ALA A 228 6.87 22.12 0.42
N ASP A 229 7.78 21.26 0.88
CA ASP A 229 7.68 20.58 2.16
C ASP A 229 7.54 21.55 3.33
N ARG A 230 8.42 22.56 3.39
CA ARG A 230 8.39 23.53 4.48
C ARG A 230 7.07 24.31 4.53
N GLN A 231 6.57 24.72 3.36
CA GLN A 231 5.31 25.44 3.25
C GLN A 231 4.12 24.57 3.65
N MET A 232 4.02 23.36 3.10
CA MET A 232 2.89 22.46 3.38
C MET A 232 2.88 21.94 4.81
N ASN A 233 4.05 21.59 5.37
CA ASN A 233 4.16 21.18 6.77
C ASN A 233 3.75 22.30 7.73
N TRP A 234 4.08 23.56 7.41
CA TRP A 234 3.62 24.71 8.20
C TRP A 234 2.09 24.84 8.15
N VAL A 235 1.48 24.70 6.97
CA VAL A 235 0.00 24.76 6.82
C VAL A 235 -0.68 23.62 7.57
N ILE A 236 -0.18 22.39 7.43
CA ILE A 236 -0.72 21.22 8.11
C ILE A 236 -0.66 21.40 9.63
N GLN A 237 0.50 21.79 10.17
CA GLN A 237 0.67 22.06 11.60
C GLN A 237 -0.25 23.18 12.10
N LEU A 238 -0.47 24.21 11.30
CA LEU A 238 -1.39 25.28 11.65
C LEU A 238 -2.83 24.75 11.80
N ILE A 239 -3.28 23.92 10.85
CA ILE A 239 -4.62 23.33 10.86
C ILE A 239 -4.79 22.36 12.04
N GLU A 240 -3.78 21.54 12.34
CA GLU A 240 -3.81 20.58 13.46
C GLU A 240 -3.82 21.24 14.84
N ASN A 241 -3.40 22.51 14.96
CA ASN A 241 -3.34 23.25 16.22
C ASN A 241 -4.54 24.20 16.45
N ILE A 242 -5.51 24.23 15.53
CA ILE A 242 -6.77 24.97 15.67
C ILE A 242 -7.86 24.07 16.23
#